data_9d596e4db61a1ee85f2b54fa8f4fa1c2
#
_entry.id   9d596e4db61a1ee85f2b54fa8f4fa1c2
#
_cell.length_a   1.000
_cell.length_b   1.000
_cell.length_c   1.000
_cell.angle_alpha   90.00
_cell.angle_beta   90.00
_cell.angle_gamma   90.00
#
_symmetry.space_group_name_H-M   'P 1'
#
loop_
_entity.id
_entity.type
_entity.pdbx_description
1 polymer ?
#
loop_
_entity_poly.entity_id
_entity_poly.type
_entity_poly.pdbx_seq_one_letter_code
_entity_poly.pdbx_strand_id
1 'polypeptide(L)'
;MKFILRALPGLAVFLMFNVATVGAESFSQRFEKGSSDFGAQVGWGWTDNIPPGPNRTDMGFGFFFPNWQRNLTGLIGNSWYRGAWFYHMEGGLAMADREAAYLVAWSPLMAQYKFLSPKRRWAPNILLGAGFSMTNWKDIAERELGSDFQFLLHAGAGLEYFKKEGAYSINYRLFHVSNAGIQFPNIGLNAHVFSLGMRF
;
A
#
# COMPACT_ATOMS: atom_id res chain seq x y z
N MET A 1 5.75 -11.12 33.78
CA MET A 1 6.13 -11.01 32.37
C MET A 1 5.86 -12.36 31.72
N LYS A 2 4.65 -12.58 31.21
CA LYS A 2 4.27 -13.82 30.50
C LYS A 2 3.79 -13.43 29.12
N PHE A 3 4.62 -13.64 28.11
CA PHE A 3 4.25 -13.54 26.72
C PHE A 3 3.27 -14.69 26.39
N ILE A 4 2.00 -14.36 26.20
CA ILE A 4 1.04 -15.31 25.63
C ILE A 4 1.07 -15.05 24.12
N LEU A 5 1.82 -15.89 23.42
CA LEU A 5 1.75 -16.04 21.97
C LEU A 5 0.38 -16.65 21.66
N ARG A 6 -0.63 -15.84 21.38
CA ARG A 6 -1.89 -16.32 20.78
C ARG A 6 -1.64 -16.45 19.28
N ALA A 7 -1.50 -17.69 18.84
CA ALA A 7 -1.50 -18.07 17.45
C ALA A 7 -2.79 -17.54 16.79
N LEU A 8 -2.64 -16.63 15.82
CA LEU A 8 -3.70 -16.26 14.91
C LEU A 8 -4.08 -17.49 14.08
N PRO A 9 -5.35 -17.91 14.01
CA PRO A 9 -5.76 -18.92 13.07
C PRO A 9 -5.53 -18.36 11.66
N GLY A 10 -4.67 -19.03 10.90
CA GLY A 10 -4.35 -18.70 9.53
C GLY A 10 -5.62 -18.69 8.68
N LEU A 11 -6.13 -17.52 8.36
CA LEU A 11 -7.05 -17.34 7.25
C LEU A 11 -6.21 -17.22 5.96
N ALA A 12 -5.64 -18.35 5.55
CA ALA A 12 -5.16 -18.54 4.21
C ALA A 12 -6.39 -18.66 3.29
N VAL A 13 -7.01 -17.54 2.98
CA VAL A 13 -7.94 -17.45 1.87
C VAL A 13 -7.09 -17.48 0.61
N PHE A 14 -6.76 -18.68 0.15
CA PHE A 14 -6.37 -18.94 -1.22
C PHE A 14 -7.59 -18.68 -2.11
N LEU A 15 -7.88 -17.41 -2.39
CA LEU A 15 -8.64 -17.04 -3.55
C LEU A 15 -7.76 -17.38 -4.76
N MET A 16 -7.94 -18.61 -5.27
CA MET A 16 -7.52 -18.94 -6.63
C MET A 16 -8.38 -18.10 -7.56
N PHE A 17 -7.96 -16.86 -7.80
CA PHE A 17 -8.38 -16.19 -9.00
C PHE A 17 -7.80 -17.00 -10.17
N ASN A 18 -8.68 -17.67 -10.92
CA ASN A 18 -8.39 -17.97 -12.31
C ASN A 18 -8.24 -16.62 -13.00
N VAL A 19 -7.07 -16.02 -12.87
CA VAL A 19 -6.67 -14.90 -13.70
C VAL A 19 -6.57 -15.52 -15.08
N ALA A 20 -7.59 -15.24 -15.91
CA ALA A 20 -7.45 -15.42 -17.34
C ALA A 20 -6.07 -14.88 -17.69
N THR A 21 -5.24 -15.68 -18.31
CA THR A 21 -3.90 -15.32 -18.74
C THR A 21 -4.00 -14.10 -19.65
N VAL A 22 -4.02 -12.92 -19.06
CA VAL A 22 -3.66 -11.71 -19.76
C VAL A 22 -2.23 -11.96 -20.17
N GLY A 23 -1.98 -12.09 -21.46
CA GLY A 23 -0.71 -12.53 -22.01
C GLY A 23 0.41 -11.76 -21.33
N ALA A 24 1.32 -12.48 -20.69
CA ALA A 24 2.38 -11.87 -19.92
C ALA A 24 3.21 -10.98 -20.85
N GLU A 25 3.12 -9.68 -20.64
CA GLU A 25 3.95 -8.73 -21.37
C GLU A 25 5.42 -9.10 -21.19
N SER A 26 6.18 -9.09 -22.27
CA SER A 26 7.62 -9.31 -22.20
C SER A 26 8.25 -8.25 -21.29
N PHE A 27 9.37 -8.56 -20.63
CA PHE A 27 10.06 -7.64 -19.74
C PHE A 27 10.31 -6.24 -20.34
N SER A 28 10.54 -6.15 -21.67
CA SER A 28 10.71 -4.89 -22.39
C SER A 28 9.41 -4.11 -22.55
N GLN A 29 8.29 -4.78 -22.79
CA GLN A 29 6.99 -4.12 -23.01
C GLN A 29 6.49 -3.38 -21.75
N ARG A 30 6.85 -3.84 -20.55
CA ARG A 30 6.49 -3.17 -19.30
C ARG A 30 7.11 -1.78 -19.14
N PHE A 31 8.13 -1.47 -19.91
CA PHE A 31 8.77 -0.16 -19.92
C PHE A 31 8.22 0.78 -21.00
N GLU A 32 7.31 0.30 -21.81
CA GLU A 32 6.68 1.13 -22.84
C GLU A 32 5.60 2.01 -22.22
N LYS A 33 5.48 3.22 -22.78
CA LYS A 33 4.41 4.13 -22.40
C LYS A 33 3.05 3.50 -22.66
N GLY A 34 2.19 3.52 -21.67
CA GLY A 34 0.83 2.98 -21.76
C GLY A 34 0.69 1.54 -21.28
N SER A 35 1.78 0.80 -21.06
CA SER A 35 1.71 -0.54 -20.46
C SER A 35 1.04 -0.49 -19.09
N SER A 36 0.30 -1.53 -18.74
CA SER A 36 -0.43 -1.61 -17.48
C SER A 36 -0.39 -3.02 -16.91
N ASP A 37 -0.34 -3.12 -15.59
CA ASP A 37 -0.31 -4.37 -14.84
C ASP A 37 -1.35 -4.34 -13.72
N PHE A 38 -1.92 -5.48 -13.44
CA PHE A 38 -2.63 -5.75 -12.19
C PHE A 38 -1.69 -6.37 -11.16
N GLY A 39 -2.01 -6.18 -9.90
CA GLY A 39 -1.28 -6.77 -8.81
C GLY A 39 -2.08 -6.81 -7.52
N ALA A 40 -1.47 -7.40 -6.53
CA ALA A 40 -1.99 -7.38 -5.16
C ALA A 40 -0.84 -7.30 -4.18
N GLN A 41 -1.10 -6.77 -3.00
CA GLN A 41 -0.17 -6.74 -1.90
C GLN A 41 -0.85 -7.10 -0.61
N VAL A 42 -0.11 -7.78 0.24
CA VAL A 42 -0.46 -8.08 1.62
C VAL A 42 0.60 -7.49 2.53
N GLY A 43 0.22 -7.12 3.72
CA GLY A 43 1.20 -6.55 4.62
C GLY A 43 0.68 -6.36 6.03
N TRP A 44 1.54 -5.74 6.81
CA TRP A 44 1.28 -5.39 8.19
C TRP A 44 1.71 -3.95 8.44
N GLY A 45 0.91 -3.24 9.23
CA GLY A 45 1.20 -1.91 9.71
C GLY A 45 1.08 -1.81 11.23
N TRP A 46 1.72 -0.81 11.79
CA TRP A 46 1.52 -0.41 13.19
C TRP A 46 1.50 1.09 13.29
N THR A 47 0.69 1.58 14.19
CA THR A 47 0.55 3.02 14.43
C THR A 47 1.79 3.58 15.10
N ASP A 48 2.05 4.85 14.86
CA ASP A 48 3.17 5.60 15.41
C ASP A 48 2.69 6.83 16.18
N ASN A 49 3.45 7.20 17.20
CA ASN A 49 3.21 8.36 18.03
C ASN A 49 3.88 9.63 17.44
N ILE A 50 3.60 9.94 16.18
CA ILE A 50 4.06 11.16 15.51
C ILE A 50 2.85 12.05 15.15
N PRO A 51 2.78 13.31 15.58
CA PRO A 51 3.66 13.93 16.57
C PRO A 51 3.50 13.29 17.96
N PRO A 52 4.56 13.29 18.80
CA PRO A 52 4.48 12.71 20.13
C PRO A 52 3.36 13.34 20.95
N GLY A 53 2.63 12.51 21.68
CA GLY A 53 1.56 12.94 22.55
C GLY A 53 1.16 11.85 23.54
N PRO A 54 0.59 12.20 24.69
CA PRO A 54 0.13 11.21 25.65
C PRO A 54 -1.08 10.45 25.09
N ASN A 55 -1.15 9.17 25.38
CA ASN A 55 -2.30 8.30 25.07
C ASN A 55 -2.65 8.23 23.57
N ARG A 56 -1.66 8.15 22.70
CA ARG A 56 -1.87 7.78 21.29
C ARG A 56 -2.26 6.32 21.20
N THR A 57 -3.09 6.01 20.21
CA THR A 57 -3.51 4.64 19.97
C THR A 57 -2.35 3.81 19.44
N ASP A 58 -2.02 2.73 20.16
CA ASP A 58 -1.04 1.73 19.73
C ASP A 58 -1.80 0.52 19.19
N MET A 59 -1.76 0.33 17.87
CA MET A 59 -2.53 -0.65 17.13
C MET A 59 -1.72 -1.23 15.98
N GLY A 60 -1.76 -2.55 15.83
CA GLY A 60 -1.31 -3.26 14.64
C GLY A 60 -2.49 -3.55 13.70
N PHE A 61 -2.23 -3.70 12.41
CA PHE A 61 -3.22 -4.11 11.43
C PHE A 61 -2.62 -4.85 10.26
N GLY A 62 -3.33 -5.90 9.81
CA GLY A 62 -3.05 -6.59 8.55
C GLY A 62 -3.88 -6.04 7.42
N PHE A 63 -3.42 -6.10 6.18
CA PHE A 63 -4.17 -5.63 5.03
C PHE A 63 -3.97 -6.47 3.78
N PHE A 64 -4.94 -6.37 2.86
CA PHE A 64 -4.89 -6.89 1.50
C PHE A 64 -5.38 -5.81 0.54
N PHE A 65 -4.49 -5.38 -0.39
CA PHE A 65 -4.77 -4.33 -1.35
C PHE A 65 -4.48 -4.79 -2.79
N PRO A 66 -5.51 -5.21 -3.55
CA PRO A 66 -5.44 -5.27 -5.00
C PRO A 66 -5.11 -3.91 -5.57
N ASN A 67 -4.35 -3.89 -6.65
CA ASN A 67 -3.89 -2.65 -7.26
C ASN A 67 -3.74 -2.79 -8.78
N TRP A 68 -3.72 -1.65 -9.43
CA TRP A 68 -3.45 -1.50 -10.84
C TRP A 68 -2.49 -0.35 -11.07
N GLN A 69 -1.64 -0.47 -12.07
CA GLN A 69 -0.74 0.61 -12.47
C GLN A 69 -0.69 0.76 -13.98
N ARG A 70 -0.31 1.96 -14.43
CA ARG A 70 -0.10 2.28 -15.84
C ARG A 70 1.15 3.13 -16.00
N ASN A 71 2.03 2.75 -16.92
CA ASN A 71 3.21 3.52 -17.26
C ASN A 71 2.81 4.77 -18.05
N LEU A 72 3.08 5.95 -17.49
CA LEU A 72 2.68 7.23 -18.08
C LEU A 72 3.70 7.78 -19.10
N THR A 73 4.98 7.51 -18.90
CA THR A 73 6.05 8.20 -19.63
C THR A 73 6.83 7.30 -20.57
N GLY A 74 6.84 5.98 -20.35
CA GLY A 74 7.90 5.13 -20.86
C GLY A 74 9.21 5.42 -20.13
N LEU A 75 10.31 4.87 -20.62
CA LEU A 75 11.64 5.14 -20.06
C LEU A 75 12.07 6.57 -20.34
N ILE A 76 12.34 7.31 -19.29
CA ILE A 76 12.89 8.67 -19.32
C ILE A 76 14.20 8.75 -18.54
N GLY A 77 14.95 9.79 -18.80
CA GLY A 77 16.23 10.03 -18.14
C GLY A 77 17.35 9.08 -18.56
N ASN A 78 18.51 9.27 -17.96
CA ASN A 78 19.69 8.47 -18.20
C ASN A 78 20.44 8.19 -16.90
N SER A 79 21.46 7.32 -16.97
CA SER A 79 22.31 6.99 -15.83
C SER A 79 21.51 6.50 -14.61
N TRP A 80 21.77 7.04 -13.41
CA TRP A 80 21.20 6.59 -12.13
C TRP A 80 19.71 6.93 -11.94
N TYR A 81 19.21 7.98 -12.60
CA TYR A 81 17.80 8.40 -12.49
C TYR A 81 16.92 7.87 -13.65
N ARG A 82 17.46 7.01 -14.52
CA ARG A 82 16.68 6.40 -15.59
C ARG A 82 15.52 5.61 -14.99
N GLY A 83 14.30 5.89 -15.48
CA GLY A 83 13.11 5.26 -14.92
C GLY A 83 11.85 5.63 -15.67
N ALA A 84 10.71 5.42 -15.04
CA ALA A 84 9.41 5.79 -15.58
C ALA A 84 8.45 6.19 -14.47
N TRP A 85 7.53 7.09 -14.78
CA TRP A 85 6.40 7.43 -13.93
C TRP A 85 5.24 6.48 -14.21
N PHE A 86 4.68 5.99 -13.14
CA PHE A 86 3.46 5.17 -13.17
C PHE A 86 2.35 5.90 -12.42
N TYR A 87 1.17 5.92 -13.03
CA TYR A 87 -0.05 6.09 -12.27
C TYR A 87 -0.32 4.76 -11.55
N HIS A 88 -0.62 4.84 -10.28
CA HIS A 88 -0.92 3.68 -9.44
C HIS A 88 -2.25 3.91 -8.74
N MET A 89 -3.03 2.87 -8.61
CA MET A 89 -4.31 2.90 -7.92
C MET A 89 -4.45 1.62 -7.11
N GLU A 90 -4.94 1.74 -5.88
CA GLU A 90 -5.17 0.58 -5.04
C GLU A 90 -6.44 0.74 -4.21
N GLY A 91 -6.99 -0.37 -3.76
CA GLY A 91 -8.10 -0.40 -2.80
C GLY A 91 -8.13 -1.75 -2.11
N GLY A 92 -8.83 -1.83 -1.00
CA GLY A 92 -8.93 -3.08 -0.27
C GLY A 92 -9.31 -2.93 1.18
N LEU A 93 -8.93 -3.90 1.97
CA LEU A 93 -9.32 -4.05 3.36
C LEU A 93 -8.11 -4.11 4.28
N ALA A 94 -8.17 -3.37 5.39
CA ALA A 94 -7.29 -3.54 6.53
C ALA A 94 -8.11 -3.94 7.77
N MET A 95 -7.54 -4.81 8.59
CA MET A 95 -8.13 -5.31 9.83
C MET A 95 -7.18 -5.05 10.99
N ALA A 96 -7.65 -4.37 12.03
CA ALA A 96 -6.88 -4.17 13.24
C ALA A 96 -6.70 -5.49 14.03
N ASP A 97 -5.65 -5.53 14.81
CA ASP A 97 -5.31 -6.68 15.67
C ASP A 97 -6.19 -6.78 16.93
N ARG A 98 -7.14 -5.87 17.10
CA ARG A 98 -8.07 -5.81 18.21
C ARG A 98 -9.48 -5.40 17.77
N GLU A 99 -10.50 -5.81 18.54
CA GLU A 99 -11.90 -5.34 18.48
C GLU A 99 -12.60 -5.49 17.11
N ALA A 100 -12.15 -6.43 16.26
CA ALA A 100 -12.69 -6.64 14.91
C ALA A 100 -12.83 -5.34 14.09
N ALA A 101 -11.95 -4.37 14.34
CA ALA A 101 -11.96 -3.08 13.68
C ALA A 101 -11.38 -3.16 12.27
N TYR A 102 -12.05 -2.51 11.33
CA TYR A 102 -11.71 -2.58 9.91
C TYR A 102 -11.58 -1.20 9.26
N LEU A 103 -10.89 -1.18 8.14
CA LEU A 103 -10.78 -0.02 7.25
C LEU A 103 -10.87 -0.51 5.81
N VAL A 104 -11.86 -0.01 5.07
CA VAL A 104 -11.98 -0.21 3.62
C VAL A 104 -11.41 1.01 2.93
N ALA A 105 -10.37 0.80 2.13
CA ALA A 105 -9.57 1.85 1.49
C ALA A 105 -9.79 1.90 -0.01
N TRP A 106 -9.71 3.11 -0.55
CA TRP A 106 -9.57 3.38 -1.98
C TRP A 106 -8.60 4.55 -2.18
N SER A 107 -7.51 4.31 -2.88
CA SER A 107 -6.49 5.32 -3.18
C SER A 107 -6.32 5.47 -4.70
N PRO A 108 -7.18 6.29 -5.34
CA PRO A 108 -7.15 6.50 -6.78
C PRO A 108 -6.06 7.46 -7.25
N LEU A 109 -5.52 8.28 -6.36
CA LEU A 109 -4.57 9.34 -6.71
C LEU A 109 -3.17 8.98 -6.21
N MET A 110 -2.50 8.07 -6.92
CA MET A 110 -1.16 7.65 -6.56
C MET A 110 -0.21 7.76 -7.75
N ALA A 111 1.00 8.23 -7.49
CA ALA A 111 2.10 8.30 -8.44
C ALA A 111 3.29 7.51 -7.92
N GLN A 112 3.89 6.70 -8.78
CA GLN A 112 5.06 5.90 -8.46
C GLN A 112 6.15 6.16 -9.50
N TYR A 113 7.35 6.49 -9.04
CA TYR A 113 8.53 6.52 -9.91
C TYR A 113 9.35 5.26 -9.69
N LYS A 114 9.61 4.53 -10.76
CA LYS A 114 10.45 3.32 -10.74
C LYS A 114 11.76 3.60 -11.44
N PHE A 115 12.88 3.34 -10.75
CA PHE A 115 14.23 3.43 -11.30
C PHE A 115 14.52 2.16 -12.10
N LEU A 116 14.37 2.25 -13.41
CA LEU A 116 14.39 1.12 -14.32
C LEU A 116 15.70 1.03 -15.10
N SER A 117 16.20 -0.18 -15.25
CA SER A 117 17.33 -0.45 -16.14
C SER A 117 17.04 -1.71 -16.96
N PRO A 118 17.14 -1.68 -18.30
CA PRO A 118 16.96 -2.86 -19.15
C PRO A 118 17.89 -4.02 -18.80
N LYS A 119 19.02 -3.72 -18.15
CA LYS A 119 20.03 -4.73 -17.76
C LYS A 119 19.80 -5.30 -16.36
N ARG A 120 18.88 -4.75 -15.58
CA ARG A 120 18.65 -5.15 -14.19
C ARG A 120 17.18 -5.51 -13.98
N ARG A 121 16.94 -6.60 -13.32
CA ARG A 121 15.59 -7.03 -12.94
C ARG A 121 15.08 -6.38 -11.64
N TRP A 122 15.93 -5.64 -10.94
CA TRP A 122 15.57 -4.92 -9.73
C TRP A 122 15.29 -3.46 -10.05
N ALA A 123 14.16 -2.97 -9.57
CA ALA A 123 13.73 -1.58 -9.72
C ALA A 123 13.37 -0.98 -8.37
N PRO A 124 14.27 -0.22 -7.74
CA PRO A 124 13.87 0.65 -6.65
C PRO A 124 12.76 1.59 -7.08
N ASN A 125 11.90 1.95 -6.18
CA ASN A 125 10.80 2.87 -6.47
C ASN A 125 10.47 3.77 -5.29
N ILE A 126 9.85 4.90 -5.58
CA ILE A 126 9.24 5.80 -4.62
C ILE A 126 7.78 5.99 -5.00
N LEU A 127 6.92 6.16 -3.99
CA LEU A 127 5.49 6.26 -4.16
C LEU A 127 4.93 7.39 -3.29
N LEU A 128 4.04 8.17 -3.88
CA LEU A 128 3.20 9.14 -3.18
C LEU A 128 1.75 8.90 -3.58
N GLY A 129 0.83 9.07 -2.66
CA GLY A 129 -0.56 8.85 -2.95
C GLY A 129 -1.52 9.49 -1.98
N ALA A 130 -2.75 9.62 -2.45
CA ALA A 130 -3.88 10.06 -1.67
C ALA A 130 -5.13 9.22 -1.99
N GLY A 131 -5.97 9.06 -1.01
CA GLY A 131 -7.21 8.31 -1.11
C GLY A 131 -8.18 8.64 0.01
N PHE A 132 -9.14 7.77 0.18
CA PHE A 132 -10.13 7.84 1.25
C PHE A 132 -10.50 6.46 1.74
N SER A 133 -11.10 6.40 2.92
CA SER A 133 -11.56 5.15 3.52
C SER A 133 -12.84 5.33 4.31
N MET A 134 -13.52 4.20 4.51
CA MET A 134 -14.56 4.01 5.51
C MET A 134 -14.05 3.04 6.58
N THR A 135 -14.21 3.39 7.84
CA THR A 135 -13.60 2.63 8.93
C THR A 135 -14.39 2.76 10.22
N ASN A 136 -14.39 1.73 11.06
CA ASN A 136 -14.80 1.82 12.46
C ASN A 136 -13.59 1.95 13.41
N TRP A 137 -12.39 2.24 12.92
CA TRP A 137 -11.21 2.47 13.76
C TRP A 137 -11.37 3.63 14.74
N LYS A 138 -12.34 4.56 14.49
CA LYS A 138 -12.68 5.60 15.47
C LYS A 138 -13.07 5.04 16.82
N ASP A 139 -13.65 3.83 16.87
CA ASP A 139 -14.11 3.21 18.12
C ASP A 139 -12.94 2.75 19.00
N ILE A 140 -11.75 2.55 18.42
CA ILE A 140 -10.52 2.18 19.13
C ILE A 140 -9.47 3.30 19.12
N ALA A 141 -9.63 4.29 18.24
CA ALA A 141 -8.76 5.45 18.09
C ALA A 141 -9.57 6.76 18.23
N GLU A 142 -10.37 6.86 19.28
CA GLU A 142 -11.36 7.92 19.51
C GLU A 142 -10.75 9.34 19.50
N ARG A 143 -9.49 9.47 19.89
CA ARG A 143 -8.79 10.77 19.94
C ARG A 143 -8.21 11.18 18.59
N GLU A 144 -7.88 10.20 17.77
CA GLU A 144 -7.28 10.40 16.45
C GLU A 144 -8.32 10.59 15.36
N LEU A 145 -9.42 9.84 15.43
CA LEU A 145 -10.40 9.71 14.36
C LEU A 145 -11.81 10.01 14.87
N GLY A 146 -12.37 11.14 14.48
CA GLY A 146 -13.70 11.58 14.91
C GLY A 146 -14.85 11.10 14.00
N SER A 147 -14.58 10.42 12.89
CA SER A 147 -15.60 9.97 11.94
C SER A 147 -15.26 8.65 11.29
N ASP A 148 -16.27 8.03 10.66
CA ASP A 148 -16.06 6.79 9.87
C ASP A 148 -15.37 7.08 8.53
N PHE A 149 -15.61 8.24 7.93
CA PHE A 149 -14.96 8.67 6.71
C PHE A 149 -13.61 9.31 7.01
N GLN A 150 -12.56 8.86 6.33
CA GLN A 150 -11.19 9.36 6.48
C GLN A 150 -10.53 9.55 5.12
N PHE A 151 -9.66 10.54 5.02
CA PHE A 151 -8.69 10.65 3.95
C PHE A 151 -7.44 9.84 4.27
N LEU A 152 -6.79 9.35 3.22
CA LEU A 152 -5.55 8.58 3.30
C LEU A 152 -4.45 9.34 2.56
N LEU A 153 -3.28 9.45 3.17
CA LEU A 153 -2.06 9.91 2.51
C LEU A 153 -1.00 8.84 2.62
N HIS A 154 -0.27 8.63 1.54
CA HIS A 154 0.78 7.62 1.45
C HIS A 154 2.08 8.25 0.96
N ALA A 155 3.18 7.91 1.60
CA ALA A 155 4.52 8.19 1.11
C ALA A 155 5.40 6.98 1.37
N GLY A 156 6.14 6.50 0.38
CA GLY A 156 6.91 5.30 0.59
C GLY A 156 7.97 5.02 -0.47
N ALA A 157 8.72 3.97 -0.20
CA ALA A 157 9.72 3.44 -1.10
C ALA A 157 9.63 1.91 -1.14
N GLY A 158 10.11 1.33 -2.22
CA GLY A 158 10.08 -0.11 -2.38
C GLY A 158 11.12 -0.61 -3.36
N LEU A 159 11.14 -1.91 -3.50
CA LEU A 159 11.98 -2.63 -4.43
C LEU A 159 11.13 -3.65 -5.17
N GLU A 160 11.15 -3.60 -6.49
CA GLU A 160 10.44 -4.54 -7.36
C GLU A 160 11.44 -5.44 -8.07
N TYR A 161 11.15 -6.73 -8.13
CA TYR A 161 11.93 -7.73 -8.87
C TYR A 161 11.10 -8.29 -10.01
N PHE A 162 11.51 -8.01 -11.24
CA PHE A 162 10.83 -8.47 -12.46
C PHE A 162 11.24 -9.90 -12.81
N LYS A 163 10.25 -10.75 -12.95
CA LYS A 163 10.40 -12.10 -13.51
C LYS A 163 10.17 -12.07 -15.03
N LYS A 164 10.22 -13.23 -15.66
CA LYS A 164 9.79 -13.41 -17.05
C LYS A 164 8.32 -13.05 -17.21
N GLU A 165 7.52 -13.46 -16.25
CA GLU A 165 6.09 -13.17 -16.13
C GLU A 165 5.80 -12.61 -14.75
N GLY A 166 5.36 -11.33 -14.68
CA GLY A 166 5.06 -10.65 -13.42
C GLY A 166 6.27 -10.08 -12.69
N ALA A 167 6.01 -9.62 -11.47
CA ALA A 167 7.01 -9.08 -10.57
C ALA A 167 6.64 -9.35 -9.13
N TYR A 168 7.64 -9.41 -8.25
CA TYR A 168 7.47 -9.35 -6.80
C TYR A 168 7.92 -7.99 -6.29
N SER A 169 7.33 -7.52 -5.20
CA SER A 169 7.75 -6.28 -4.56
C SER A 169 7.80 -6.39 -3.04
N ILE A 170 8.70 -5.61 -2.46
CA ILE A 170 8.73 -5.31 -1.03
C ILE A 170 8.60 -3.80 -0.93
N ASN A 171 7.66 -3.32 -0.10
CA ASN A 171 7.42 -1.90 0.06
C ASN A 171 7.35 -1.52 1.54
N TYR A 172 7.83 -0.32 1.83
CA TYR A 172 7.62 0.39 3.07
C TYR A 172 6.91 1.70 2.79
N ARG A 173 5.92 2.05 3.62
CA ARG A 173 5.15 3.29 3.51
C ARG A 173 4.90 3.92 4.87
N LEU A 174 4.87 5.22 4.89
CA LEU A 174 4.18 6.01 5.90
C LEU A 174 2.73 6.19 5.45
N PHE A 175 1.83 5.97 6.35
CA PHE A 175 0.39 6.02 6.15
C PHE A 175 -0.20 7.04 7.11
N HIS A 176 -0.95 8.00 6.59
CA HIS A 176 -1.66 8.97 7.41
C HIS A 176 -3.15 8.85 7.15
N VAL A 177 -3.93 8.77 8.23
CA VAL A 177 -5.39 8.65 8.22
C VAL A 177 -5.97 9.80 9.02
N SER A 178 -6.83 10.62 8.42
CA SER A 178 -7.49 11.74 9.09
C SER A 178 -8.71 12.21 8.31
N ASN A 179 -9.66 12.85 8.96
CA ASN A 179 -10.83 13.41 8.29
C ASN A 179 -10.67 14.88 7.84
N ALA A 180 -9.42 15.38 7.81
CA ALA A 180 -9.09 16.77 7.43
C ALA A 180 -9.82 17.83 8.27
N GLY A 181 -10.22 17.53 9.51
CA GLY A 181 -10.92 18.46 10.40
C GLY A 181 -12.43 18.60 10.15
N ILE A 182 -13.02 17.72 9.34
CA ILE A 182 -14.48 17.71 9.10
C ILE A 182 -15.24 17.43 10.39
N GLN A 183 -14.70 16.57 11.24
CA GLN A 183 -15.30 16.22 12.54
C GLN A 183 -14.21 16.03 13.60
N PHE A 184 -14.43 16.57 14.79
CA PHE A 184 -13.52 16.41 15.94
C PHE A 184 -13.94 15.21 16.83
N PRO A 185 -12.96 14.60 17.50
CA PRO A 185 -11.52 14.86 17.46
C PRO A 185 -10.88 14.41 16.14
N ASN A 186 -9.79 15.07 15.69
CA ASN A 186 -9.06 14.71 14.50
C ASN A 186 -7.58 15.07 14.63
N ILE A 187 -6.87 14.34 15.47
CA ILE A 187 -5.40 14.50 15.57
C ILE A 187 -4.71 13.79 14.40
N GLY A 188 -5.42 12.85 13.76
CA GLY A 188 -4.91 11.98 12.72
C GLY A 188 -4.10 10.81 13.28
N LEU A 189 -4.09 9.71 12.57
CA LEU A 189 -3.39 8.48 12.91
C LEU A 189 -2.30 8.25 11.87
N ASN A 190 -1.06 8.07 12.34
CA ASN A 190 0.07 7.74 11.49
C ASN A 190 0.46 6.28 11.72
N ALA A 191 0.93 5.63 10.65
CA ALA A 191 1.38 4.25 10.73
C ALA A 191 2.57 3.99 9.81
N HIS A 192 3.43 3.07 10.24
CA HIS A 192 4.42 2.42 9.41
C HIS A 192 3.81 1.16 8.80
N VAL A 193 4.01 0.97 7.52
CA VAL A 193 3.38 -0.12 6.76
C VAL A 193 4.42 -0.85 5.92
N PHE A 194 4.49 -2.16 6.08
CA PHE A 194 5.33 -3.05 5.26
C PHE A 194 4.44 -3.99 4.44
N SER A 195 4.80 -4.21 3.19
CA SER A 195 4.06 -5.13 2.33
C SER A 195 4.95 -5.94 1.40
N LEU A 196 4.44 -7.12 1.06
CA LEU A 196 4.88 -7.95 -0.04
C LEU A 196 3.83 -7.87 -1.13
N GLY A 197 4.25 -7.71 -2.36
CA GLY A 197 3.36 -7.61 -3.51
C GLY A 197 3.75 -8.55 -4.63
N MET A 198 2.76 -8.82 -5.48
CA MET A 198 2.92 -9.56 -6.72
C MET A 198 2.17 -8.83 -7.84
N ARG A 199 2.73 -8.85 -9.05
CA ARG A 199 2.13 -8.34 -10.29
C ARG A 199 2.04 -9.45 -11.33
N PHE A 200 1.00 -9.35 -12.17
CA PHE A 200 0.68 -10.32 -13.20
C PHE A 200 0.79 -9.70 -14.59
#